data_cd1fbd88f993926274841bd3c757d10f
#
_entry.id   cd1fbd88f993926274841bd3c757d10f
#
_cell.length_a   1.000
_cell.length_b   1.000
_cell.length_c   1.000
_cell.angle_alpha   90.00
_cell.angle_beta   90.00
_cell.angle_gamma   90.00
#
_symmetry.space_group_name_H-M   'P 1'
#
loop_
_entity.id
_entity.type
_entity.pdbx_description
1 polymer ?
#
loop_
_entity_poly.entity_id
_entity_poly.type
_entity_poly.pdbx_seq_one_letter_code
_entity_poly.pdbx_strand_id
1 'polypeptide(L)'
;MEIDPMRSAHRAEESTDNYAVFMDRLENAVVTLREKRALVDLAAPLVAELYRENQVGHQGWVDRRREVEAAIDEYRGDTTGYELLADLLRDATTLERTFEERTRRLEGKRRMIEDRHKDLDASLMELEQSKAKLDLSRMLTQDRSALSRTMSQDRSVMGTAVTGGIDAELESAREAVFLAEALVEVKGHHAQ
;
A
#
# COMPACT_ATOMS: atom_id res chain seq x y z
N MET A 1 -1.44 50.38 18.82
CA MET A 1 -2.01 49.03 18.85
C MET A 1 -0.85 48.11 19.27
N GLU A 2 -0.75 47.85 20.56
CA GLU A 2 0.36 47.10 21.18
C GLU A 2 0.10 45.61 20.90
N ILE A 3 0.97 44.97 20.16
CA ILE A 3 0.92 43.51 19.91
C ILE A 3 1.51 42.86 21.16
N ASP A 4 0.65 42.19 21.90
CA ASP A 4 1.00 41.47 23.15
C ASP A 4 2.03 40.37 22.85
N PRO A 5 3.29 40.49 23.30
CA PRO A 5 4.35 39.52 23.00
C PRO A 5 4.09 38.12 23.61
N MET A 6 3.27 38.04 24.68
CA MET A 6 2.89 36.77 25.27
C MET A 6 1.96 35.92 24.39
N ARG A 7 1.07 36.57 23.62
CA ARG A 7 0.19 35.86 22.67
C ARG A 7 0.97 35.26 21.47
N SER A 8 2.03 35.94 21.05
CA SER A 8 2.88 35.43 19.95
C SER A 8 3.72 34.22 20.36
N ALA A 9 4.23 34.20 21.60
CA ALA A 9 5.00 33.09 22.13
C ALA A 9 4.12 31.84 22.32
N HIS A 10 2.91 32.00 22.85
CA HIS A 10 1.97 30.90 23.06
C HIS A 10 1.51 30.25 21.74
N ARG A 11 1.31 31.05 20.69
CA ARG A 11 0.93 30.59 19.37
C ARG A 11 2.07 29.85 18.65
N ALA A 12 3.32 30.22 18.92
CA ALA A 12 4.50 29.53 18.38
C ALA A 12 4.74 28.17 19.07
N GLU A 13 4.48 28.05 20.36
CA GLU A 13 4.57 26.79 21.11
C GLU A 13 3.48 25.81 20.67
N GLU A 14 2.22 26.26 20.53
CA GLU A 14 1.10 25.45 20.03
C GLU A 14 1.34 24.93 18.59
N SER A 15 1.93 25.75 17.74
CA SER A 15 2.28 25.36 16.35
C SER A 15 3.39 24.33 16.30
N THR A 16 4.34 24.36 17.24
CA THR A 16 5.46 23.40 17.32
C THR A 16 4.98 22.04 17.83
N ASP A 17 4.08 22.02 18.80
CA ASP A 17 3.48 20.79 19.34
C ASP A 17 2.63 20.09 18.28
N ASN A 18 1.83 20.83 17.53
CA ASN A 18 1.02 20.26 16.45
C ASN A 18 1.89 19.63 15.35
N TYR A 19 3.01 20.27 14.97
CA TYR A 19 3.91 19.71 13.98
C TYR A 19 4.53 18.37 14.45
N ALA A 20 5.01 18.30 15.68
CA ALA A 20 5.58 17.06 16.23
C ALA A 20 4.56 15.91 16.22
N VAL A 21 3.32 16.18 16.64
CA VAL A 21 2.23 15.19 16.60
C VAL A 21 1.94 14.73 15.18
N PHE A 22 1.97 15.62 14.19
CA PHE A 22 1.78 15.22 12.79
C PHE A 22 2.91 14.37 12.23
N MET A 23 4.14 14.73 12.55
CA MET A 23 5.31 13.95 12.12
C MET A 23 5.29 12.55 12.71
N ASP A 24 4.96 12.40 13.98
CA ASP A 24 4.79 11.10 14.63
C ASP A 24 3.70 10.25 13.95
N ARG A 25 2.57 10.86 13.59
CA ARG A 25 1.50 10.14 12.86
C ARG A 25 1.94 9.70 11.48
N LEU A 26 2.64 10.54 10.72
CA LEU A 26 3.19 10.19 9.43
C LEU A 26 4.23 9.05 9.54
N GLU A 27 5.11 9.12 10.52
CA GLU A 27 6.10 8.06 10.78
C GLU A 27 5.42 6.74 11.13
N ASN A 28 4.43 6.76 12.01
CA ASN A 28 3.64 5.57 12.36
C ASN A 28 2.89 5.01 11.15
N ALA A 29 2.33 5.86 10.29
CA ALA A 29 1.68 5.43 9.06
C ALA A 29 2.67 4.75 8.08
N VAL A 30 3.86 5.34 7.91
CA VAL A 30 4.93 4.75 7.09
C VAL A 30 5.37 3.40 7.64
N VAL A 31 5.58 3.28 8.95
CA VAL A 31 5.93 2.00 9.60
C VAL A 31 4.86 0.96 9.34
N THR A 32 3.59 1.29 9.58
CA THR A 32 2.45 0.39 9.35
C THR A 32 2.35 -0.08 7.88
N LEU A 33 2.56 0.83 6.92
CA LEU A 33 2.53 0.45 5.51
C LEU A 33 3.73 -0.44 5.12
N ARG A 34 4.91 -0.19 5.67
CA ARG A 34 6.09 -1.04 5.45
C ARG A 34 5.88 -2.45 6.02
N GLU A 35 5.27 -2.58 7.19
CA GLU A 35 4.90 -3.88 7.76
C GLU A 35 3.90 -4.62 6.86
N LYS A 36 2.85 -3.93 6.39
CA LYS A 36 1.88 -4.52 5.45
C LYS A 36 2.55 -4.93 4.14
N ARG A 37 3.48 -4.13 3.62
CA ARG A 37 4.24 -4.45 2.43
C ARG A 37 5.08 -5.72 2.64
N ALA A 38 5.79 -5.82 3.77
CA ALA A 38 6.58 -6.99 4.10
C ALA A 38 5.73 -8.29 4.15
N LEU A 39 4.49 -8.21 4.65
CA LEU A 39 3.56 -9.35 4.63
C LEU A 39 3.17 -9.73 3.19
N VAL A 40 2.94 -8.76 2.31
CA VAL A 40 2.66 -8.99 0.89
C VAL A 40 3.86 -9.62 0.19
N ASP A 41 5.08 -9.13 0.47
CA ASP A 41 6.33 -9.65 -0.07
C ASP A 41 6.58 -11.12 0.36
N LEU A 42 6.16 -11.49 1.57
CA LEU A 42 6.22 -12.89 2.04
C LEU A 42 5.15 -13.77 1.39
N ALA A 43 3.95 -13.24 1.15
CA ALA A 43 2.85 -13.99 0.57
C ALA A 43 3.01 -14.24 -0.94
N ALA A 44 3.61 -13.31 -1.66
CA ALA A 44 3.75 -13.35 -3.12
C ALA A 44 4.45 -14.63 -3.63
N PRO A 45 5.65 -15.00 -3.15
CA PRO A 45 6.34 -16.20 -3.60
C PRO A 45 5.58 -17.48 -3.25
N LEU A 46 4.91 -17.54 -2.09
CA LEU A 46 4.13 -18.71 -1.68
C LEU A 46 2.94 -18.94 -2.62
N VAL A 47 2.21 -17.88 -2.97
CA VAL A 47 1.09 -17.99 -3.91
C VAL A 47 1.58 -18.31 -5.32
N ALA A 48 2.71 -17.77 -5.75
CA ALA A 48 3.32 -18.08 -7.03
C ALA A 48 3.75 -19.57 -7.13
N GLU A 49 4.31 -20.12 -6.06
CA GLU A 49 4.68 -21.54 -6.00
C GLU A 49 3.44 -22.44 -6.06
N LEU A 50 2.44 -22.18 -5.20
CA LEU A 50 1.17 -22.93 -5.22
C LEU A 50 0.49 -22.85 -6.60
N TYR A 51 0.54 -21.70 -7.28
CA TYR A 51 0.01 -21.55 -8.63
C TYR A 51 0.75 -22.48 -9.61
N ARG A 52 2.08 -22.50 -9.57
CA ARG A 52 2.93 -23.33 -10.43
C ARG A 52 2.66 -24.81 -10.20
N GLU A 53 2.62 -25.25 -8.94
CA GLU A 53 2.31 -26.64 -8.58
C GLU A 53 0.92 -27.07 -9.10
N ASN A 54 -0.08 -26.19 -8.95
CA ASN A 54 -1.42 -26.50 -9.45
C ASN A 54 -1.49 -26.49 -10.98
N GLN A 55 -0.72 -25.66 -11.68
CA GLN A 55 -0.61 -25.72 -13.14
C GLN A 55 -0.02 -27.07 -13.61
N VAL A 56 1.05 -27.50 -12.95
CA VAL A 56 1.66 -28.82 -13.27
C VAL A 56 0.67 -29.96 -13.00
N GLY A 57 -0.03 -29.90 -11.86
CA GLY A 57 -1.06 -30.87 -11.53
C GLY A 57 -2.22 -30.86 -12.55
N HIS A 58 -2.69 -29.70 -12.95
CA HIS A 58 -3.73 -29.56 -14.00
C HIS A 58 -3.28 -30.18 -15.31
N GLN A 59 -2.07 -29.85 -15.79
CA GLN A 59 -1.53 -30.42 -17.03
C GLN A 59 -1.41 -31.93 -16.94
N GLY A 60 -0.92 -32.47 -15.81
CA GLY A 60 -0.82 -33.92 -15.58
C GLY A 60 -2.18 -34.62 -15.68
N TRP A 61 -3.27 -34.02 -15.18
CA TRP A 61 -4.60 -34.59 -15.29
C TRP A 61 -5.20 -34.46 -16.69
N VAL A 62 -4.91 -33.37 -17.42
CA VAL A 62 -5.26 -33.25 -18.85
C VAL A 62 -4.62 -34.36 -19.67
N ASP A 63 -3.35 -34.63 -19.44
CA ASP A 63 -2.63 -35.69 -20.16
C ASP A 63 -3.15 -37.07 -19.78
N ARG A 64 -3.41 -37.31 -18.48
CA ARG A 64 -3.99 -38.55 -18.00
C ARG A 64 -5.38 -38.85 -18.60
N ARG A 65 -6.24 -37.80 -18.66
CA ARG A 65 -7.56 -37.93 -19.30
C ARG A 65 -7.42 -38.37 -20.76
N ARG A 66 -6.51 -37.75 -21.52
CA ARG A 66 -6.24 -38.09 -22.93
C ARG A 66 -5.73 -39.50 -23.09
N GLU A 67 -4.84 -39.94 -22.21
CA GLU A 67 -4.35 -41.34 -22.20
C GLU A 67 -5.49 -42.34 -21.99
N VAL A 68 -6.38 -42.04 -21.04
CA VAL A 68 -7.53 -42.93 -20.76
C VAL A 68 -8.53 -42.93 -21.92
N GLU A 69 -8.81 -41.74 -22.53
CA GLU A 69 -9.66 -41.61 -23.72
C GLU A 69 -9.10 -42.47 -24.86
N ALA A 70 -7.81 -42.40 -25.15
CA ALA A 70 -7.14 -43.20 -26.17
C ALA A 70 -7.22 -44.72 -25.82
N ALA A 71 -7.02 -45.07 -24.55
CA ALA A 71 -7.15 -46.44 -24.11
C ALA A 71 -8.56 -47.02 -24.29
N ILE A 72 -9.60 -46.19 -24.07
CA ILE A 72 -11.00 -46.56 -24.32
C ILE A 72 -11.27 -46.78 -25.81
N ASP A 73 -10.76 -45.91 -26.68
CA ASP A 73 -10.93 -46.04 -28.14
C ASP A 73 -10.29 -47.28 -28.71
N GLU A 74 -9.17 -47.71 -28.15
CA GLU A 74 -8.45 -48.93 -28.56
C GLU A 74 -8.94 -50.19 -27.88
N TYR A 75 -9.75 -50.11 -26.83
CA TYR A 75 -10.17 -51.25 -26.02
C TYR A 75 -11.01 -52.23 -26.81
N ARG A 76 -10.65 -53.51 -26.75
CA ARG A 76 -11.34 -54.63 -27.40
C ARG A 76 -11.66 -55.79 -26.44
N GLY A 77 -11.57 -55.52 -25.12
CA GLY A 77 -11.81 -56.52 -24.10
C GLY A 77 -13.27 -56.65 -23.68
N ASP A 78 -13.48 -57.14 -22.47
CA ASP A 78 -14.80 -57.38 -21.88
C ASP A 78 -15.46 -56.10 -21.31
N THR A 79 -16.71 -56.23 -20.91
CA THR A 79 -17.49 -55.12 -20.34
C THR A 79 -16.90 -54.61 -19.03
N THR A 80 -16.33 -55.51 -18.21
CA THR A 80 -15.76 -55.16 -16.91
C THR A 80 -14.52 -54.24 -17.06
N GLY A 81 -13.64 -54.55 -18.01
CA GLY A 81 -12.50 -53.69 -18.31
C GLY A 81 -12.89 -52.35 -18.90
N TYR A 82 -13.95 -52.30 -19.71
CA TYR A 82 -14.51 -51.07 -20.22
C TYR A 82 -15.08 -50.18 -19.09
N GLU A 83 -15.81 -50.75 -18.13
CA GLU A 83 -16.35 -50.04 -16.97
C GLU A 83 -15.24 -49.44 -16.12
N LEU A 84 -14.13 -50.15 -15.89
CA LEU A 84 -12.96 -49.62 -15.18
C LEU A 84 -12.33 -48.45 -15.90
N LEU A 85 -12.19 -48.49 -17.21
CA LEU A 85 -11.66 -47.35 -17.99
C LEU A 85 -12.61 -46.16 -17.94
N ALA A 86 -13.93 -46.39 -17.99
CA ALA A 86 -14.93 -45.33 -17.88
C ALA A 86 -14.90 -44.67 -16.50
N ASP A 87 -14.69 -45.40 -15.42
CA ASP A 87 -14.53 -44.86 -14.07
C ASP A 87 -13.23 -44.07 -13.96
N LEU A 88 -12.12 -44.54 -14.49
CA LEU A 88 -10.86 -43.79 -14.56
C LEU A 88 -11.00 -42.48 -15.35
N LEU A 89 -11.74 -42.49 -16.45
CA LEU A 89 -12.01 -41.27 -17.22
C LEU A 89 -12.81 -40.26 -16.41
N ARG A 90 -13.83 -40.72 -15.67
CA ARG A 90 -14.65 -39.87 -14.79
C ARG A 90 -13.79 -39.24 -13.71
N ASP A 91 -12.93 -40.00 -13.07
CA ASP A 91 -12.03 -39.55 -12.02
C ASP A 91 -11.00 -38.54 -12.57
N ALA A 92 -10.37 -38.84 -13.71
CA ALA A 92 -9.43 -37.94 -14.37
C ALA A 92 -10.10 -36.61 -14.73
N THR A 93 -11.31 -36.65 -15.30
CA THR A 93 -12.08 -35.47 -15.65
C THR A 93 -12.45 -34.61 -14.41
N THR A 94 -12.81 -35.29 -13.31
CA THR A 94 -13.15 -34.61 -12.06
C THR A 94 -11.94 -33.91 -11.45
N LEU A 95 -10.79 -34.60 -11.47
CA LEU A 95 -9.53 -34.05 -10.95
C LEU A 95 -9.00 -32.90 -11.83
N GLU A 96 -9.05 -33.06 -13.16
CA GLU A 96 -8.73 -31.97 -14.10
C GLU A 96 -9.52 -30.69 -13.77
N ARG A 97 -10.85 -30.80 -13.65
CA ARG A 97 -11.71 -29.68 -13.29
C ARG A 97 -11.34 -29.08 -11.93
N THR A 98 -11.06 -29.91 -10.95
CA THR A 98 -10.67 -29.47 -9.60
C THR A 98 -9.36 -28.67 -9.64
N PHE A 99 -8.36 -29.12 -10.39
CA PHE A 99 -7.10 -28.41 -10.54
C PHE A 99 -7.26 -27.15 -11.37
N GLU A 100 -8.10 -27.15 -12.41
CA GLU A 100 -8.43 -25.94 -13.20
C GLU A 100 -9.04 -24.85 -12.32
N GLU A 101 -10.04 -25.20 -11.50
CA GLU A 101 -10.67 -24.25 -10.58
C GLU A 101 -9.69 -23.69 -9.54
N ARG A 102 -8.81 -24.55 -8.99
CA ARG A 102 -7.78 -24.13 -8.04
C ARG A 102 -6.78 -23.17 -8.70
N THR A 103 -6.32 -23.50 -9.92
CA THR A 103 -5.41 -22.66 -10.69
C THR A 103 -6.03 -21.29 -10.95
N ARG A 104 -7.30 -21.23 -11.36
CA ARG A 104 -8.03 -19.97 -11.58
C ARG A 104 -8.14 -19.13 -10.31
N ARG A 105 -8.42 -19.77 -9.15
CA ARG A 105 -8.46 -19.05 -7.85
C ARG A 105 -7.09 -18.51 -7.44
N LEU A 106 -6.04 -19.30 -7.64
CA LEU A 106 -4.66 -18.87 -7.32
C LEU A 106 -4.19 -17.76 -8.24
N GLU A 107 -4.55 -17.79 -9.52
CA GLU A 107 -4.29 -16.69 -10.45
C GLU A 107 -4.96 -15.39 -9.99
N GLY A 108 -6.22 -15.45 -9.57
CA GLY A 108 -6.92 -14.31 -8.99
C GLY A 108 -6.23 -13.75 -7.74
N LYS A 109 -5.77 -14.64 -6.84
CA LYS A 109 -5.01 -14.23 -5.66
C LYS A 109 -3.66 -13.60 -6.02
N ARG A 110 -2.95 -14.14 -7.01
CA ARG A 110 -1.68 -13.57 -7.48
C ARG A 110 -1.87 -12.15 -8.00
N ARG A 111 -2.87 -11.92 -8.86
CA ARG A 111 -3.20 -10.57 -9.36
C ARG A 111 -3.55 -9.60 -8.22
N MET A 112 -4.37 -10.05 -7.27
CA MET A 112 -4.73 -9.22 -6.11
C MET A 112 -3.50 -8.85 -5.25
N ILE A 113 -2.54 -9.75 -5.08
CA ILE A 113 -1.27 -9.49 -4.39
C ILE A 113 -0.42 -8.47 -5.17
N GLU A 114 -0.29 -8.63 -6.49
CA GLU A 114 0.43 -7.71 -7.37
C GLU A 114 -0.17 -6.28 -7.31
N ASP A 115 -1.49 -6.17 -7.35
CA ASP A 115 -2.18 -4.89 -7.27
C ASP A 115 -2.02 -4.27 -5.86
N ARG A 116 -2.14 -5.09 -4.81
CA ARG A 116 -1.91 -4.62 -3.44
C ARG A 116 -0.49 -4.12 -3.21
N HIS A 117 0.49 -4.78 -3.82
CA HIS A 117 1.89 -4.36 -3.75
C HIS A 117 2.08 -2.97 -4.39
N LYS A 118 1.52 -2.76 -5.59
CA LYS A 118 1.55 -1.46 -6.27
C LYS A 118 0.89 -0.35 -5.46
N ASP A 119 -0.27 -0.64 -4.88
CA ASP A 119 -1.00 0.32 -4.03
C ASP A 119 -0.20 0.73 -2.79
N LEU A 120 0.44 -0.26 -2.14
CA LEU A 120 1.27 0.00 -0.96
C LEU A 120 2.53 0.81 -1.32
N ASP A 121 3.18 0.50 -2.44
CA ASP A 121 4.34 1.26 -2.92
C ASP A 121 3.96 2.72 -3.27
N ALA A 122 2.84 2.93 -3.96
CA ALA A 122 2.34 4.27 -4.26
C ALA A 122 2.04 5.05 -2.98
N SER A 123 1.33 4.43 -2.03
CA SER A 123 0.99 5.08 -0.75
C SER A 123 2.23 5.41 0.09
N LEU A 124 3.23 4.53 0.13
CA LEU A 124 4.50 4.79 0.80
C LEU A 124 5.23 5.99 0.17
N MET A 125 5.32 6.03 -1.15
CA MET A 125 5.95 7.13 -1.86
C MET A 125 5.25 8.47 -1.58
N GLU A 126 3.91 8.50 -1.59
CA GLU A 126 3.13 9.70 -1.27
C GLU A 126 3.38 10.19 0.15
N LEU A 127 3.42 9.28 1.15
CA LEU A 127 3.69 9.65 2.55
C LEU A 127 5.13 10.14 2.74
N GLU A 128 6.10 9.49 2.12
CA GLU A 128 7.51 9.92 2.20
C GLU A 128 7.73 11.29 1.55
N GLN A 129 7.06 11.57 0.42
CA GLN A 129 7.06 12.90 -0.19
C GLN A 129 6.39 13.96 0.70
N SER A 130 5.26 13.61 1.33
CA SER A 130 4.57 14.51 2.25
C SER A 130 5.42 14.83 3.48
N LYS A 131 6.10 13.82 4.03
CA LYS A 131 7.05 13.98 5.12
C LYS A 131 8.19 14.93 4.72
N ALA A 132 8.82 14.71 3.56
CA ALA A 132 9.91 15.55 3.07
C ALA A 132 9.48 17.00 2.85
N LYS A 133 8.26 17.24 2.32
CA LYS A 133 7.71 18.59 2.15
C LYS A 133 7.49 19.29 3.50
N LEU A 134 6.97 18.58 4.51
CA LEU A 134 6.78 19.12 5.85
C LEU A 134 8.12 19.45 6.53
N ASP A 135 9.12 18.58 6.43
CA ASP A 135 10.46 18.84 6.96
C ASP A 135 11.09 20.08 6.31
N LEU A 136 10.98 20.22 4.99
CA LEU A 136 11.46 21.39 4.27
C LEU A 136 10.74 22.66 4.70
N SER A 137 9.42 22.62 4.84
CA SER A 137 8.61 23.77 5.30
C SER A 137 9.03 24.21 6.71
N ARG A 138 9.29 23.24 7.61
CA ARG A 138 9.81 23.52 8.96
C ARG A 138 11.16 24.22 8.92
N MET A 139 12.12 23.69 8.13
CA MET A 139 13.44 24.32 7.98
C MET A 139 13.33 25.77 7.50
N LEU A 140 12.52 26.00 6.45
CA LEU A 140 12.30 27.35 5.94
C LEU A 140 11.67 28.28 6.98
N THR A 141 10.74 27.80 7.79
CA THR A 141 10.11 28.57 8.86
C THR A 141 11.12 28.89 9.99
N GLN A 142 11.97 27.94 10.34
CA GLN A 142 13.03 28.14 11.31
C GLN A 142 14.07 29.15 10.81
N ASP A 143 14.51 29.06 9.56
CA ASP A 143 15.46 30.01 8.95
C ASP A 143 14.87 31.45 8.88
N ARG A 144 13.59 31.57 8.49
CA ARG A 144 12.89 32.86 8.51
C ARG A 144 12.80 33.46 9.92
N SER A 145 12.52 32.61 10.92
CA SER A 145 12.46 33.06 12.31
C SER A 145 13.84 33.45 12.87
N ALA A 146 14.89 32.75 12.46
CA ALA A 146 16.28 33.08 12.80
C ALA A 146 16.72 34.41 12.16
N LEU A 147 16.43 34.62 10.87
CA LEU A 147 16.65 35.86 10.15
C LEU A 147 15.87 37.02 10.77
N SER A 148 14.60 36.82 11.15
CA SER A 148 13.77 37.81 11.81
C SER A 148 14.34 38.21 13.18
N ARG A 149 14.92 37.27 13.94
CA ARG A 149 15.57 37.56 15.23
C ARG A 149 16.86 38.35 15.04
N THR A 150 17.72 37.98 14.07
CA THR A 150 18.94 38.73 13.73
C THR A 150 18.61 40.16 13.23
N MET A 151 17.62 40.28 12.36
CA MET A 151 17.14 41.58 11.88
C MET A 151 16.47 42.44 12.98
N SER A 152 15.84 41.80 13.99
CA SER A 152 15.25 42.50 15.14
C SER A 152 16.32 42.96 16.14
N GLN A 153 17.41 42.23 16.30
CA GLN A 153 18.58 42.62 17.09
C GLN A 153 19.34 43.76 16.43
N ASP A 154 19.46 43.79 15.10
CA ASP A 154 20.01 44.93 14.35
C ASP A 154 19.02 46.10 14.24
N ARG A 155 17.72 45.88 14.40
CA ARG A 155 16.63 46.88 14.33
C ARG A 155 16.36 47.65 15.61
N SER A 156 17.32 47.77 16.49
CA SER A 156 17.39 48.94 17.34
C SER A 156 17.43 50.26 16.50
N VAL A 157 17.52 50.13 15.15
CA VAL A 157 17.56 51.21 14.18
C VAL A 157 16.71 50.85 12.93
N MET A 158 15.43 51.16 12.87
CA MET A 158 14.51 51.18 11.72
C MET A 158 13.44 50.12 11.59
N GLY A 159 12.21 50.63 11.49
CA GLY A 159 10.92 50.01 11.53
C GLY A 159 10.38 49.28 10.30
N THR A 160 9.33 48.55 10.60
CA THR A 160 8.11 48.11 9.87
C THR A 160 8.17 47.36 8.55
N ALA A 161 7.40 46.28 8.58
CA ALA A 161 6.66 45.58 7.53
C ALA A 161 7.28 44.28 6.99
N VAL A 162 6.70 43.15 7.36
CA VAL A 162 6.17 42.03 6.50
C VAL A 162 5.62 40.94 7.40
N THR A 163 4.30 40.79 7.54
CA THR A 163 3.62 39.73 8.30
C THR A 163 2.62 38.91 7.45
N GLY A 164 2.66 38.96 6.11
CA GLY A 164 1.63 38.36 5.25
C GLY A 164 1.89 36.95 4.70
N GLY A 165 3.10 36.38 4.88
CA GLY A 165 3.47 35.15 4.20
C GLY A 165 3.34 33.86 4.99
N ILE A 166 3.33 33.93 6.31
CA ILE A 166 3.43 32.70 7.18
C ILE A 166 2.08 32.01 7.34
N ASP A 167 0.97 32.76 7.34
CA ASP A 167 -0.36 32.19 7.52
C ASP A 167 -0.81 31.39 6.29
N ALA A 168 -0.44 31.76 5.07
CA ALA A 168 -0.78 31.04 3.84
C ALA A 168 -0.01 29.70 3.69
N GLU A 169 1.24 29.66 4.18
CA GLU A 169 2.04 28.40 4.12
C GLU A 169 1.64 27.40 5.21
N LEU A 170 1.19 27.87 6.38
CA LEU A 170 0.59 27.03 7.43
C LEU A 170 -0.75 26.45 7.00
N GLU A 171 -1.57 27.19 6.27
CA GLU A 171 -2.83 26.71 5.71
C GLU A 171 -2.59 25.61 4.65
N SER A 172 -1.60 25.82 3.77
CA SER A 172 -1.21 24.80 2.76
C SER A 172 -0.65 23.51 3.39
N ALA A 173 0.09 23.64 4.50
CA ALA A 173 0.57 22.46 5.24
C ALA A 173 -0.57 21.72 5.96
N ARG A 174 -1.57 22.45 6.48
CA ARG A 174 -2.78 21.86 7.05
C ARG A 174 -3.60 21.11 6.01
N GLU A 175 -3.79 21.68 4.81
CA GLU A 175 -4.49 20.98 3.72
C GLU A 175 -3.78 19.68 3.30
N ALA A 176 -2.45 19.68 3.21
CA ALA A 176 -1.69 18.48 2.86
C ALA A 176 -1.82 17.38 3.90
N VAL A 177 -1.90 17.72 5.18
CA VAL A 177 -2.11 16.75 6.28
C VAL A 177 -3.55 16.23 6.30
N PHE A 178 -4.54 17.08 6.08
CA PHE A 178 -5.94 16.67 5.97
C PHE A 178 -6.16 15.70 4.81
N LEU A 179 -5.50 15.94 3.67
CA LEU A 179 -5.51 15.04 2.51
C LEU A 179 -4.84 13.70 2.82
N ALA A 180 -3.74 13.68 3.56
CA ALA A 180 -3.06 12.47 3.96
C ALA A 180 -3.89 11.63 4.97
N GLU A 181 -4.55 12.27 5.94
CA GLU A 181 -5.46 11.61 6.88
C GLU A 181 -6.70 11.05 6.16
N ALA A 182 -7.32 11.82 5.27
CA ALA A 182 -8.46 11.38 4.46
C ALA A 182 -8.11 10.18 3.55
N LEU A 183 -6.91 10.14 2.97
CA LEU A 183 -6.43 9.02 2.15
C LEU A 183 -6.20 7.75 2.99
N VAL A 184 -5.75 7.87 4.23
CA VAL A 184 -5.60 6.74 5.16
C VAL A 184 -6.97 6.22 5.60
N GLU A 185 -7.94 7.10 5.85
CA GLU A 185 -9.26 6.76 6.36
C GLU A 185 -10.18 6.16 5.28
N VAL A 186 -10.18 6.73 4.06
CA VAL A 186 -10.97 6.22 2.92
C VAL A 186 -10.48 4.84 2.45
N LYS A 187 -9.16 4.58 2.49
CA LYS A 187 -8.61 3.25 2.17
C LYS A 187 -8.80 2.22 3.29
N GLY A 188 -9.07 2.64 4.53
CA GLY A 188 -9.38 1.76 5.66
C GLY A 188 -10.81 1.20 5.63
N HIS A 189 -11.78 1.89 5.02
CA HIS A 189 -13.19 1.52 4.99
C HIS A 189 -13.58 0.56 3.84
N HIS A 190 -12.71 0.34 2.86
CA HIS A 190 -12.95 -0.63 1.76
C HIS A 190 -12.43 -2.04 2.05
N ALA A 191 -12.01 -2.34 3.28
CA ALA A 191 -11.49 -3.66 3.69
C ALA A 191 -12.37 -4.38 4.73
N GLN A 192 -13.70 -4.11 4.73
CA GLN A 192 -14.70 -4.94 5.43
C GLN A 192 -15.63 -5.65 4.45
#